data_1c09c3390db650e565adbf5ce027aa33
#
_entry.id   1c09c3390db650e565adbf5ce027aa33
#
_cell.length_a   1.000
_cell.length_b   1.000
_cell.length_c   1.000
_cell.angle_alpha   90.00
_cell.angle_beta   90.00
_cell.angle_gamma   90.00
#
_symmetry.space_group_name_H-M   'P 1'
#
loop_
_entity.id
_entity.type
_entity.pdbx_description
1 polymer ?
#
loop_
_entity_poly.entity_id
_entity_poly.type
_entity_poly.pdbx_seq_one_letter_code
_entity_poly.pdbx_strand_id
1 'polypeptide(L)'
;MAIRPVPAQRDRMTGYVYIAIAVSTLGGLIFGYDIGISGGAGGFVAGDLHLGSFLEGAVVSGSTLGGAIGALAGGPLADRFGRRWTLLLSGVLFSLGALVSAVAPDLAVLLVGRVVVGLGVGAAFVLMPVYIAELAPSRIRGALVAGFQLLTTLGILVGYGINAALADSQAWRWSLGLAAVPGILLALGVLLIPESPRWLVVQGRGDAALRVLRRIRGRDDVSREIDEIEAVNREDASAHRGRWRDLLRGWVRPMVVVGILVAFFANGCGINLIVYFAPQILQSVGMGSSASLLATVGLGVVNVVFTAVGMALVDRVGRRPMLLVGAIGMTVSLGALALLLAFPVNGSTAALSLVCLAVYIVVYAVSPGLVAYVVISEIFPLHVRAKATAAATFVIFATNLVIGVFSLPLLDSIGAPATLSIFGVVCLVFVVFCFRMPETKGRTLEELEEHFRTGSARPAEDDRRRVVA
;
A
#
# COMPACT_ATOMS: atom_id res chain seq x y z
N MET A 1 -46.38 -19.15 -0.25
CA MET A 1 -45.93 -18.99 -1.65
C MET A 1 -44.41 -18.97 -1.62
N ALA A 2 -43.76 -20.11 -1.91
CA ALA A 2 -42.32 -20.29 -1.80
C ALA A 2 -41.65 -19.48 -2.93
N ILE A 3 -40.85 -18.48 -2.57
CA ILE A 3 -40.03 -17.73 -3.51
C ILE A 3 -38.96 -18.71 -4.05
N ARG A 4 -39.09 -19.14 -5.29
CA ARG A 4 -38.07 -19.95 -5.97
C ARG A 4 -36.80 -19.09 -6.03
N PRO A 5 -35.63 -19.61 -5.59
CA PRO A 5 -34.36 -18.88 -5.78
C PRO A 5 -34.15 -18.76 -7.29
N VAL A 6 -34.12 -17.52 -7.78
CA VAL A 6 -33.73 -17.21 -9.15
C VAL A 6 -32.28 -17.66 -9.32
N PRO A 7 -31.96 -18.48 -10.35
CA PRO A 7 -30.60 -18.97 -10.55
C PRO A 7 -29.69 -17.75 -10.73
N ALA A 8 -28.60 -17.71 -9.96
CA ALA A 8 -27.57 -16.68 -10.05
C ALA A 8 -27.09 -16.60 -11.50
N GLN A 9 -27.57 -15.60 -12.22
CA GLN A 9 -27.10 -15.33 -13.59
C GLN A 9 -25.60 -15.09 -13.50
N ARG A 10 -24.81 -15.88 -14.23
CA ARG A 10 -23.36 -15.75 -14.31
C ARG A 10 -23.05 -14.38 -14.92
N ASP A 11 -22.53 -13.46 -14.11
CA ASP A 11 -21.99 -12.19 -14.58
C ASP A 11 -20.91 -12.49 -15.63
N ARG A 12 -21.19 -12.20 -16.89
CA ARG A 12 -20.19 -12.27 -17.96
C ARG A 12 -19.30 -11.06 -17.83
N MET A 13 -18.04 -11.27 -17.50
CA MET A 13 -17.06 -10.19 -17.53
C MET A 13 -16.88 -9.71 -18.97
N THR A 14 -17.25 -8.47 -19.23
CA THR A 14 -17.01 -7.84 -20.52
C THR A 14 -15.54 -7.48 -20.68
N GLY A 15 -15.01 -7.42 -21.91
CA GLY A 15 -13.65 -6.94 -22.17
C GLY A 15 -13.36 -5.57 -21.56
N TYR A 16 -14.42 -4.78 -21.38
CA TYR A 16 -14.35 -3.46 -20.76
C TYR A 16 -14.00 -3.50 -19.26
N VAL A 17 -14.48 -4.50 -18.53
CA VAL A 17 -14.12 -4.72 -17.12
C VAL A 17 -12.64 -5.07 -17.00
N TYR A 18 -12.12 -5.91 -17.90
CA TYR A 18 -10.68 -6.24 -17.90
C TYR A 18 -9.80 -5.02 -18.16
N ILE A 19 -10.19 -4.14 -19.09
CA ILE A 19 -9.49 -2.87 -19.33
C ILE A 19 -9.55 -1.98 -18.08
N ALA A 20 -10.72 -1.81 -17.47
CA ALA A 20 -10.87 -1.00 -16.27
C ALA A 20 -10.03 -1.53 -15.11
N ILE A 21 -9.96 -2.85 -14.94
CA ILE A 21 -9.11 -3.49 -13.94
C ILE A 21 -7.63 -3.27 -14.26
N ALA A 22 -7.20 -3.51 -15.49
CA ALA A 22 -5.81 -3.33 -15.90
C ALA A 22 -5.34 -1.90 -15.70
N VAL A 23 -6.15 -0.91 -16.08
CA VAL A 23 -5.85 0.50 -15.83
C VAL A 23 -5.80 0.84 -14.35
N SER A 24 -6.77 0.33 -13.58
CA SER A 24 -6.83 0.59 -12.15
C SER A 24 -5.63 -0.02 -11.41
N THR A 25 -5.13 -1.16 -11.86
CA THR A 25 -3.97 -1.80 -11.23
C THR A 25 -2.65 -1.08 -11.55
N LEU A 26 -2.58 -0.26 -12.62
CA LEU A 26 -1.42 0.61 -12.89
C LEU A 26 -1.13 1.59 -11.73
N GLY A 27 -2.12 1.95 -10.92
CA GLY A 27 -1.88 2.75 -9.70
C GLY A 27 -0.95 2.09 -8.71
N GLY A 28 -1.04 0.77 -8.53
CA GLY A 28 -0.07 0.01 -7.74
C GLY A 28 1.33 0.06 -8.37
N LEU A 29 1.41 -0.11 -9.68
CA LEU A 29 2.68 -0.08 -10.42
C LEU A 29 3.41 1.26 -10.26
N ILE A 30 2.71 2.41 -10.39
CA ILE A 30 3.35 3.73 -10.23
C ILE A 30 3.84 3.96 -8.80
N PHE A 31 3.08 3.51 -7.79
CA PHE A 31 3.49 3.59 -6.39
C PHE A 31 4.74 2.74 -6.13
N GLY A 32 4.74 1.50 -6.58
CA GLY A 32 5.88 0.62 -6.42
C GLY A 32 7.11 1.06 -7.20
N TYR A 33 6.92 1.56 -8.42
CA TYR A 33 8.01 2.10 -9.23
C TYR A 33 8.71 3.26 -8.53
N ASP A 34 7.94 4.21 -7.98
CA ASP A 34 8.50 5.35 -7.24
C ASP A 34 9.34 4.91 -6.04
N ILE A 35 8.87 3.91 -5.30
CA ILE A 35 9.63 3.31 -4.19
C ILE A 35 10.94 2.66 -4.69
N GLY A 36 10.84 1.81 -5.72
CA GLY A 36 11.98 1.06 -6.23
C GLY A 36 13.05 1.95 -6.85
N ILE A 37 12.63 2.96 -7.62
CA ILE A 37 13.57 3.88 -8.27
C ILE A 37 14.28 4.78 -7.26
N SER A 38 13.58 5.22 -6.22
CA SER A 38 14.11 6.12 -5.20
C SER A 38 15.30 5.51 -4.46
N GLY A 39 15.24 4.21 -4.17
CA GLY A 39 16.30 3.52 -3.45
C GLY A 39 17.63 3.42 -4.21
N GLY A 40 17.60 3.15 -5.50
CA GLY A 40 18.83 3.07 -6.30
C GLY A 40 19.33 4.42 -6.80
N ALA A 41 18.40 5.29 -7.23
CA ALA A 41 18.76 6.61 -7.74
C ALA A 41 19.30 7.56 -6.65
N GLY A 42 18.87 7.38 -5.38
CA GLY A 42 19.24 8.26 -4.27
C GLY A 42 20.75 8.45 -4.12
N GLY A 43 21.52 7.35 -4.11
CA GLY A 43 22.97 7.40 -4.01
C GLY A 43 23.65 8.09 -5.21
N PHE A 44 23.15 7.89 -6.44
CA PHE A 44 23.66 8.58 -7.63
C PHE A 44 23.38 10.07 -7.60
N VAL A 45 22.16 10.46 -7.16
CA VAL A 45 21.79 11.86 -6.94
C VAL A 45 22.69 12.52 -5.89
N ALA A 46 22.91 11.82 -4.76
CA ALA A 46 23.75 12.30 -3.69
C ALA A 46 25.20 12.54 -4.15
N GLY A 47 25.72 11.64 -4.98
CA GLY A 47 27.06 11.80 -5.59
C GLY A 47 27.15 13.00 -6.55
N ASP A 48 26.17 13.17 -7.46
CA ASP A 48 26.16 14.22 -8.48
C ASP A 48 25.95 15.63 -7.87
N LEU A 49 25.05 15.72 -6.87
CA LEU A 49 24.70 16.99 -6.20
C LEU A 49 25.47 17.23 -4.88
N HIS A 50 26.44 16.37 -4.55
CA HIS A 50 27.24 16.41 -3.32
C HIS A 50 26.42 16.54 -2.04
N LEU A 51 25.37 15.71 -1.90
CA LEU A 51 24.43 15.76 -0.78
C LEU A 51 24.96 14.97 0.41
N GLY A 52 24.73 15.50 1.61
CA GLY A 52 24.86 14.70 2.84
C GLY A 52 23.66 13.76 3.03
N SER A 53 23.80 12.76 3.92
CA SER A 53 22.84 11.71 4.18
C SER A 53 21.41 12.20 4.50
N PHE A 54 21.27 13.32 5.20
CA PHE A 54 19.95 13.92 5.48
C PHE A 54 19.26 14.40 4.19
N LEU A 55 19.98 15.08 3.30
CA LEU A 55 19.42 15.57 2.05
C LEU A 55 19.18 14.44 1.05
N GLU A 56 20.02 13.42 1.02
CA GLU A 56 19.77 12.19 0.26
C GLU A 56 18.47 11.53 0.74
N GLY A 57 18.30 11.33 2.05
CA GLY A 57 17.06 10.83 2.64
C GLY A 57 15.85 11.69 2.29
N ALA A 58 16.00 13.01 2.26
CA ALA A 58 14.94 13.94 1.86
C ALA A 58 14.55 13.79 0.38
N VAL A 59 15.51 13.57 -0.53
CA VAL A 59 15.25 13.30 -1.95
C VAL A 59 14.50 11.97 -2.11
N VAL A 60 14.97 10.90 -1.45
CA VAL A 60 14.36 9.57 -1.50
C VAL A 60 12.92 9.61 -1.00
N SER A 61 12.67 10.31 0.10
CA SER A 61 11.35 10.36 0.76
C SER A 61 10.51 11.58 0.40
N GLY A 62 10.99 12.48 -0.47
CA GLY A 62 10.25 13.67 -0.89
C GLY A 62 8.89 13.36 -1.52
N SER A 63 8.79 12.28 -2.28
CA SER A 63 7.52 11.79 -2.81
C SER A 63 6.57 11.27 -1.71
N THR A 64 7.10 10.80 -0.60
CA THR A 64 6.27 10.36 0.54
C THR A 64 5.55 11.53 1.21
N LEU A 65 6.20 12.71 1.29
CA LEU A 65 5.56 13.94 1.76
C LEU A 65 4.40 14.35 0.84
N GLY A 66 4.65 14.39 -0.47
CA GLY A 66 3.60 14.62 -1.46
C GLY A 66 2.49 13.57 -1.39
N GLY A 67 2.86 12.31 -1.15
CA GLY A 67 1.95 11.18 -0.97
C GLY A 67 0.99 11.36 0.20
N ALA A 68 1.47 11.82 1.33
CA ALA A 68 0.63 12.15 2.49
C ALA A 68 -0.43 13.21 2.15
N ILE A 69 -0.01 14.29 1.49
CA ILE A 69 -0.90 15.38 1.06
C ILE A 69 -1.89 14.88 0.01
N GLY A 70 -1.40 14.14 -1.00
CA GLY A 70 -2.21 13.57 -2.07
C GLY A 70 -3.26 12.57 -1.56
N ALA A 71 -2.91 11.75 -0.57
CA ALA A 71 -3.84 10.82 0.07
C ALA A 71 -4.97 11.53 0.82
N LEU A 72 -4.65 12.62 1.54
CA LEU A 72 -5.66 13.44 2.24
C LEU A 72 -6.57 14.19 1.26
N ALA A 73 -6.02 14.68 0.15
CA ALA A 73 -6.76 15.44 -0.85
C ALA A 73 -7.55 14.53 -1.82
N GLY A 74 -7.08 13.31 -2.06
CA GLY A 74 -7.64 12.40 -3.08
C GLY A 74 -9.10 12.06 -2.87
N GLY A 75 -9.50 11.74 -1.63
CA GLY A 75 -10.89 11.45 -1.29
C GLY A 75 -11.85 12.61 -1.60
N PRO A 76 -11.65 13.79 -0.99
CA PRO A 76 -12.46 14.99 -1.29
C PRO A 76 -12.50 15.38 -2.78
N LEU A 77 -11.38 15.28 -3.49
CA LEU A 77 -11.32 15.55 -4.92
C LEU A 77 -12.16 14.54 -5.72
N ALA A 78 -12.07 13.26 -5.37
CA ALA A 78 -12.85 12.21 -6.03
C ALA A 78 -14.35 12.31 -5.75
N ASP A 79 -14.74 12.77 -4.57
CA ASP A 79 -16.15 13.01 -4.25
C ASP A 79 -16.72 14.20 -5.03
N ARG A 80 -15.89 15.23 -5.28
CA ARG A 80 -16.31 16.44 -6.01
C ARG A 80 -16.27 16.28 -7.52
N PHE A 81 -15.18 15.73 -8.07
CA PHE A 81 -14.90 15.69 -9.51
C PHE A 81 -15.11 14.30 -10.13
N GLY A 82 -15.27 13.26 -9.33
CA GLY A 82 -15.38 11.88 -9.78
C GLY A 82 -14.06 11.12 -9.67
N ARG A 83 -14.18 9.79 -9.67
CA ARG A 83 -13.01 8.91 -9.53
C ARG A 83 -12.11 8.99 -10.75
N ARG A 84 -12.72 8.97 -11.94
CA ARG A 84 -12.01 9.01 -13.21
C ARG A 84 -11.13 10.26 -13.37
N TRP A 85 -11.69 11.44 -13.12
CA TRP A 85 -10.94 12.69 -13.29
C TRP A 85 -9.83 12.85 -12.26
N THR A 86 -10.06 12.42 -11.03
CA THR A 86 -9.03 12.46 -9.98
C THR A 86 -7.89 11.48 -10.29
N LEU A 87 -8.18 10.30 -10.86
CA LEU A 87 -7.15 9.35 -11.30
C LEU A 87 -6.38 9.86 -12.52
N LEU A 88 -7.04 10.55 -13.45
CA LEU A 88 -6.37 11.23 -14.55
C LEU A 88 -5.38 12.28 -14.03
N LEU A 89 -5.83 13.13 -13.11
CA LEU A 89 -4.98 14.13 -12.47
C LEU A 89 -3.79 13.47 -11.75
N SER A 90 -4.01 12.34 -11.08
CA SER A 90 -2.94 11.58 -10.43
C SER A 90 -1.87 11.13 -11.42
N GLY A 91 -2.25 10.54 -12.57
CA GLY A 91 -1.31 10.12 -13.61
C GLY A 91 -0.56 11.30 -14.23
N VAL A 92 -1.24 12.42 -14.44
CA VAL A 92 -0.63 13.66 -14.98
C VAL A 92 0.38 14.24 -13.97
N LEU A 93 -0.01 14.39 -12.70
CA LEU A 93 0.89 14.91 -11.66
C LEU A 93 2.12 14.02 -11.49
N PHE A 94 1.92 12.70 -11.47
CA PHE A 94 3.03 11.74 -11.38
C PHE A 94 4.00 11.91 -12.55
N SER A 95 3.50 11.97 -13.78
CA SER A 95 4.33 12.12 -14.98
C SER A 95 5.06 13.47 -15.01
N LEU A 96 4.36 14.56 -14.69
CA LEU A 96 4.97 15.89 -14.66
C LEU A 96 6.05 15.98 -13.59
N GLY A 97 5.78 15.47 -12.38
CA GLY A 97 6.75 15.44 -11.29
C GLY A 97 7.99 14.62 -11.64
N ALA A 98 7.81 13.47 -12.33
CA ALA A 98 8.92 12.65 -12.81
C ALA A 98 9.78 13.39 -13.84
N LEU A 99 9.16 14.06 -14.80
CA LEU A 99 9.88 14.86 -15.80
C LEU A 99 10.59 16.06 -15.16
N VAL A 100 9.95 16.78 -14.23
CA VAL A 100 10.59 17.86 -13.45
C VAL A 100 11.79 17.33 -12.68
N SER A 101 11.67 16.18 -12.03
CA SER A 101 12.77 15.53 -11.32
C SER A 101 13.93 15.15 -12.26
N ALA A 102 13.62 14.67 -13.47
CA ALA A 102 14.62 14.27 -14.46
C ALA A 102 15.47 15.43 -14.99
N VAL A 103 14.84 16.59 -15.18
CA VAL A 103 15.51 17.79 -15.72
C VAL A 103 15.99 18.76 -14.61
N ALA A 104 15.87 18.38 -13.35
CA ALA A 104 16.20 19.24 -12.21
C ALA A 104 17.68 19.71 -12.27
N PRO A 105 17.93 21.03 -12.30
CA PRO A 105 19.28 21.56 -12.29
C PRO A 105 19.90 21.57 -10.88
N ASP A 106 19.07 21.57 -9.85
CA ASP A 106 19.45 21.68 -8.45
C ASP A 106 18.51 20.89 -7.53
N LEU A 107 18.90 20.82 -6.25
CA LEU A 107 18.14 20.10 -5.23
C LEU A 107 16.73 20.66 -5.01
N ALA A 108 16.53 21.96 -5.10
CA ALA A 108 15.23 22.57 -4.82
C ALA A 108 14.18 22.14 -5.86
N VAL A 109 14.55 22.22 -7.15
CA VAL A 109 13.67 21.75 -8.26
C VAL A 109 13.45 20.26 -8.17
N LEU A 110 14.47 19.47 -7.80
CA LEU A 110 14.35 18.04 -7.60
C LEU A 110 13.34 17.69 -6.51
N LEU A 111 13.44 18.35 -5.34
CA LEU A 111 12.49 18.14 -4.23
C LEU A 111 11.06 18.54 -4.60
N VAL A 112 10.88 19.64 -5.33
CA VAL A 112 9.55 20.02 -5.86
C VAL A 112 9.01 18.93 -6.78
N GLY A 113 9.83 18.42 -7.73
CA GLY A 113 9.45 17.33 -8.61
C GLY A 113 9.03 16.07 -7.82
N ARG A 114 9.81 15.70 -6.78
CA ARG A 114 9.51 14.57 -5.90
C ARG A 114 8.18 14.73 -5.16
N VAL A 115 7.90 15.92 -4.61
CA VAL A 115 6.62 16.21 -3.95
C VAL A 115 5.46 16.13 -4.94
N VAL A 116 5.62 16.63 -6.17
CA VAL A 116 4.59 16.56 -7.22
C VAL A 116 4.33 15.10 -7.64
N VAL A 117 5.37 14.27 -7.80
CA VAL A 117 5.23 12.81 -7.97
C VAL A 117 4.37 12.24 -6.86
N GLY A 118 4.70 12.58 -5.62
CA GLY A 118 3.99 12.10 -4.44
C GLY A 118 2.51 12.47 -4.42
N LEU A 119 2.16 13.71 -4.77
CA LEU A 119 0.74 14.13 -4.85
C LEU A 119 -0.08 13.19 -5.75
N GLY A 120 0.46 12.85 -6.92
CA GLY A 120 -0.15 11.89 -7.83
C GLY A 120 -0.26 10.48 -7.23
N VAL A 121 0.84 9.99 -6.66
CA VAL A 121 0.91 8.67 -6.02
C VAL A 121 -0.08 8.53 -4.87
N GLY A 122 -0.11 9.49 -3.95
CA GLY A 122 -0.98 9.44 -2.76
C GLY A 122 -2.46 9.45 -3.11
N ALA A 123 -2.87 10.29 -4.06
CA ALA A 123 -4.24 10.31 -4.55
C ALA A 123 -4.62 8.98 -5.22
N ALA A 124 -3.76 8.44 -6.10
CA ALA A 124 -3.98 7.15 -6.74
C ALA A 124 -4.06 6.01 -5.72
N PHE A 125 -3.18 5.98 -4.72
CA PHE A 125 -3.13 4.95 -3.68
C PHE A 125 -4.45 4.79 -2.93
N VAL A 126 -5.10 5.90 -2.58
CA VAL A 126 -6.40 5.88 -1.89
C VAL A 126 -7.53 5.52 -2.84
N LEU A 127 -7.50 6.03 -4.07
CA LEU A 127 -8.63 5.92 -4.99
C LEU A 127 -8.70 4.61 -5.75
N MET A 128 -7.56 4.01 -6.10
CA MET A 128 -7.54 2.80 -6.92
C MET A 128 -8.27 1.62 -6.29
N PRO A 129 -8.03 1.25 -5.01
CA PRO A 129 -8.77 0.16 -4.38
C PRO A 129 -10.28 0.45 -4.31
N VAL A 130 -10.66 1.69 -4.06
CA VAL A 130 -12.07 2.13 -4.02
C VAL A 130 -12.71 2.00 -5.41
N TYR A 131 -12.05 2.52 -6.45
CA TYR A 131 -12.55 2.46 -7.81
C TYR A 131 -12.66 1.01 -8.32
N ILE A 132 -11.66 0.16 -8.03
CA ILE A 132 -11.73 -1.27 -8.32
C ILE A 132 -12.94 -1.90 -7.62
N ALA A 133 -13.16 -1.59 -6.34
CA ALA A 133 -14.27 -2.14 -5.58
C ALA A 133 -15.65 -1.69 -6.08
N GLU A 134 -15.75 -0.48 -6.66
CA GLU A 134 -16.99 0.08 -7.23
C GLU A 134 -17.33 -0.53 -8.61
N LEU A 135 -16.34 -0.99 -9.37
CA LEU A 135 -16.54 -1.58 -10.71
C LEU A 135 -16.62 -3.12 -10.67
N ALA A 136 -15.86 -3.75 -9.78
CA ALA A 136 -15.69 -5.19 -9.75
C ALA A 136 -16.96 -5.93 -9.29
N PRO A 137 -17.29 -7.07 -9.93
CA PRO A 137 -18.27 -7.99 -9.38
C PRO A 137 -17.87 -8.47 -7.98
N SER A 138 -18.86 -8.66 -7.09
CA SER A 138 -18.63 -9.04 -5.69
C SER A 138 -17.75 -10.27 -5.52
N ARG A 139 -17.89 -11.26 -6.42
CA ARG A 139 -17.16 -12.54 -6.40
C ARG A 139 -15.64 -12.40 -6.49
N ILE A 140 -15.13 -11.43 -7.24
CA ILE A 140 -13.69 -11.29 -7.54
C ILE A 140 -13.10 -10.00 -6.98
N ARG A 141 -13.91 -9.16 -6.34
CA ARG A 141 -13.52 -7.85 -5.81
C ARG A 141 -12.28 -7.92 -4.90
N GLY A 142 -12.27 -8.85 -3.96
CA GLY A 142 -11.15 -9.04 -3.04
C GLY A 142 -9.84 -9.38 -3.77
N ALA A 143 -9.89 -10.30 -4.74
CA ALA A 143 -8.74 -10.69 -5.54
C ALA A 143 -8.18 -9.51 -6.37
N LEU A 144 -9.07 -8.67 -6.89
CA LEU A 144 -8.67 -7.51 -7.70
C LEU A 144 -8.05 -6.39 -6.86
N VAL A 145 -8.60 -6.14 -5.66
CA VAL A 145 -7.99 -5.18 -4.72
C VAL A 145 -6.63 -5.70 -4.24
N ALA A 146 -6.50 -7.00 -3.99
CA ALA A 146 -5.21 -7.61 -3.66
C ALA A 146 -4.21 -7.54 -4.83
N GLY A 147 -4.69 -7.58 -6.08
CA GLY A 147 -3.88 -7.36 -7.28
C GLY A 147 -3.16 -6.01 -7.30
N PHE A 148 -3.73 -4.96 -6.70
CA PHE A 148 -3.06 -3.67 -6.52
C PHE A 148 -1.74 -3.82 -5.75
N GLN A 149 -1.72 -4.60 -4.66
CA GLN A 149 -0.51 -4.84 -3.88
C GLN A 149 0.55 -5.63 -4.67
N LEU A 150 0.12 -6.63 -5.44
CA LEU A 150 1.05 -7.41 -6.29
C LEU A 150 1.71 -6.50 -7.34
N LEU A 151 0.96 -5.60 -7.97
CA LEU A 151 1.53 -4.64 -8.92
C LEU A 151 2.40 -3.57 -8.25
N THR A 152 2.15 -3.26 -6.98
CA THR A 152 3.08 -2.43 -6.20
C THR A 152 4.44 -3.12 -6.07
N THR A 153 4.48 -4.40 -5.69
CA THR A 153 5.76 -5.13 -5.59
C THR A 153 6.43 -5.34 -6.95
N LEU A 154 5.65 -5.54 -8.01
CA LEU A 154 6.17 -5.59 -9.38
C LEU A 154 6.76 -4.24 -9.81
N GLY A 155 6.13 -3.12 -9.44
CA GLY A 155 6.65 -1.78 -9.66
C GLY A 155 7.99 -1.57 -8.98
N ILE A 156 8.14 -2.01 -7.72
CA ILE A 156 9.42 -1.98 -6.99
C ILE A 156 10.50 -2.77 -7.77
N LEU A 157 10.17 -3.97 -8.21
CA LEU A 157 11.09 -4.81 -8.99
C LEU A 157 11.52 -4.12 -10.30
N VAL A 158 10.58 -3.52 -11.03
CA VAL A 158 10.89 -2.77 -12.26
C VAL A 158 11.81 -1.58 -11.96
N GLY A 159 11.56 -0.83 -10.89
CA GLY A 159 12.41 0.28 -10.45
C GLY A 159 13.84 -0.19 -10.12
N TYR A 160 13.97 -1.29 -9.39
CA TYR A 160 15.29 -1.90 -9.11
C TYR A 160 16.00 -2.35 -10.40
N GLY A 161 15.27 -2.97 -11.33
CA GLY A 161 15.83 -3.40 -12.62
C GLY A 161 16.36 -2.24 -13.44
N ILE A 162 15.62 -1.10 -13.49
CA ILE A 162 16.07 0.10 -14.19
C ILE A 162 17.30 0.71 -13.52
N ASN A 163 17.34 0.80 -12.18
CA ASN A 163 18.53 1.28 -11.47
C ASN A 163 19.75 0.39 -11.73
N ALA A 164 19.58 -0.93 -11.73
CA ALA A 164 20.65 -1.88 -12.05
C ALA A 164 21.13 -1.73 -13.50
N ALA A 165 20.22 -1.54 -14.46
CA ALA A 165 20.57 -1.37 -15.87
C ALA A 165 21.28 -0.03 -16.16
N LEU A 166 21.03 1.00 -15.36
CA LEU A 166 21.63 2.32 -15.48
C LEU A 166 22.83 2.54 -14.52
N ALA A 167 23.24 1.51 -13.77
CA ALA A 167 24.28 1.61 -12.74
C ALA A 167 25.61 2.11 -13.28
N ASP A 168 26.07 1.56 -14.41
CA ASP A 168 27.37 1.89 -15.01
C ASP A 168 27.42 3.34 -15.53
N SER A 169 26.27 3.86 -16.00
CA SER A 169 26.16 5.23 -16.52
C SER A 169 25.85 6.25 -15.43
N GLN A 170 25.47 5.80 -14.22
CA GLN A 170 25.00 6.64 -13.11
C GLN A 170 23.89 7.62 -13.52
N ALA A 171 23.11 7.26 -14.52
CA ALA A 171 22.15 8.13 -15.21
C ALA A 171 20.83 8.28 -14.42
N TRP A 172 20.90 8.79 -13.19
CA TRP A 172 19.75 8.97 -12.29
C TRP A 172 18.62 9.81 -12.91
N ARG A 173 18.96 10.76 -13.79
CA ARG A 173 17.96 11.57 -14.51
C ARG A 173 17.06 10.70 -15.38
N TRP A 174 17.64 9.71 -16.08
CA TRP A 174 16.85 8.73 -16.82
C TRP A 174 16.05 7.81 -15.90
N SER A 175 16.65 7.37 -14.79
CA SER A 175 15.92 6.57 -13.79
C SER A 175 14.64 7.27 -13.31
N LEU A 176 14.74 8.55 -12.92
CA LEU A 176 13.58 9.34 -12.48
C LEU A 176 12.64 9.68 -13.64
N GLY A 177 13.17 10.00 -14.83
CA GLY A 177 12.38 10.37 -16.01
C GLY A 177 11.53 9.24 -16.56
N LEU A 178 12.05 8.01 -16.55
CA LEU A 178 11.30 6.82 -16.98
C LEU A 178 10.06 6.54 -16.13
N ALA A 179 9.98 7.11 -14.92
CA ALA A 179 8.77 7.09 -14.11
C ALA A 179 7.57 7.75 -14.83
N ALA A 180 7.81 8.68 -15.75
CA ALA A 180 6.74 9.30 -16.51
C ALA A 180 5.97 8.30 -17.37
N VAL A 181 6.62 7.21 -17.83
CA VAL A 181 5.98 6.20 -18.70
C VAL A 181 4.76 5.54 -18.03
N PRO A 182 4.86 4.89 -16.87
CA PRO A 182 3.69 4.31 -16.23
C PRO A 182 2.65 5.35 -15.82
N GLY A 183 3.05 6.59 -15.50
CA GLY A 183 2.12 7.69 -15.24
C GLY A 183 1.31 8.11 -16.47
N ILE A 184 1.97 8.24 -17.64
CA ILE A 184 1.32 8.51 -18.91
C ILE A 184 0.38 7.35 -19.28
N LEU A 185 0.81 6.10 -19.11
CA LEU A 185 -0.03 4.93 -19.36
C LEU A 185 -1.27 4.93 -18.47
N LEU A 186 -1.13 5.31 -17.18
CA LEU A 186 -2.28 5.50 -16.30
C LEU A 186 -3.21 6.61 -16.83
N ALA A 187 -2.68 7.78 -17.14
CA ALA A 187 -3.47 8.92 -17.60
C ALA A 187 -4.24 8.59 -18.90
N LEU A 188 -3.58 7.97 -19.88
CA LEU A 188 -4.21 7.54 -21.13
C LEU A 188 -5.21 6.41 -20.90
N GLY A 189 -4.87 5.43 -20.06
CA GLY A 189 -5.74 4.32 -19.71
C GLY A 189 -7.04 4.79 -19.03
N VAL A 190 -6.94 5.77 -18.14
CA VAL A 190 -8.11 6.36 -17.46
C VAL A 190 -9.10 7.01 -18.44
N LEU A 191 -8.64 7.50 -19.59
CA LEU A 191 -9.53 8.03 -20.63
C LEU A 191 -10.42 6.94 -21.26
N LEU A 192 -10.00 5.68 -21.22
CA LEU A 192 -10.71 4.52 -21.77
C LEU A 192 -11.73 3.89 -20.80
N ILE A 193 -11.65 4.21 -19.51
CA ILE A 193 -12.51 3.63 -18.49
C ILE A 193 -13.67 4.57 -18.11
N PRO A 194 -14.81 4.03 -17.59
CA PRO A 194 -15.97 4.84 -17.23
C PRO A 194 -15.77 5.57 -15.91
N GLU A 195 -16.67 6.51 -15.61
CA GLU A 195 -16.82 6.99 -14.23
C GLU A 195 -17.52 5.92 -13.36
N SER A 196 -17.30 6.01 -12.05
CA SER A 196 -17.93 5.08 -11.10
C SER A 196 -19.46 5.16 -11.15
N PRO A 197 -20.17 4.01 -11.32
CA PRO A 197 -21.64 3.98 -11.25
C PRO A 197 -22.15 4.50 -9.91
N ARG A 198 -21.49 4.16 -8.81
CA ARG A 198 -21.86 4.60 -7.47
C ARG A 198 -21.76 6.11 -7.33
N TRP A 199 -20.69 6.72 -7.82
CA TRP A 199 -20.55 8.17 -7.81
C TRP A 199 -21.60 8.85 -8.69
N LEU A 200 -21.90 8.30 -9.88
CA LEU A 200 -22.93 8.85 -10.77
C LEU A 200 -24.32 8.86 -10.11
N VAL A 201 -24.68 7.82 -9.36
CA VAL A 201 -25.93 7.76 -8.59
C VAL A 201 -25.94 8.85 -7.51
N VAL A 202 -24.85 8.99 -6.74
CA VAL A 202 -24.71 10.04 -5.69
C VAL A 202 -24.88 11.44 -6.27
N GLN A 203 -24.43 11.66 -7.52
CA GLN A 203 -24.58 12.94 -8.22
C GLN A 203 -25.95 13.11 -8.92
N GLY A 204 -26.92 12.22 -8.68
CA GLY A 204 -28.23 12.28 -9.32
C GLY A 204 -28.25 11.94 -10.81
N ARG A 205 -27.17 11.33 -11.34
CA ARG A 205 -27.00 10.99 -12.75
C ARG A 205 -27.34 9.51 -13.03
N GLY A 206 -28.53 9.07 -12.59
CA GLY A 206 -28.97 7.67 -12.65
C GLY A 206 -28.92 7.05 -14.05
N ASP A 207 -29.35 7.79 -15.09
CA ASP A 207 -29.28 7.31 -16.49
C ASP A 207 -27.84 7.03 -16.94
N ALA A 208 -26.88 7.84 -16.51
CA ALA A 208 -25.47 7.61 -16.83
C ALA A 208 -24.95 6.38 -16.06
N ALA A 209 -25.34 6.19 -14.81
CA ALA A 209 -25.01 5.02 -14.02
C ALA A 209 -25.55 3.73 -14.65
N LEU A 210 -26.81 3.74 -15.12
CA LEU A 210 -27.44 2.63 -15.86
C LEU A 210 -26.64 2.25 -17.11
N ARG A 211 -26.27 3.22 -17.92
CA ARG A 211 -25.46 2.96 -19.13
C ARG A 211 -24.11 2.32 -18.80
N VAL A 212 -23.45 2.82 -17.75
CA VAL A 212 -22.16 2.27 -17.30
C VAL A 212 -22.31 0.84 -16.79
N LEU A 213 -23.31 0.57 -15.93
CA LEU A 213 -23.57 -0.76 -15.38
C LEU A 213 -23.90 -1.77 -16.47
N ARG A 214 -24.77 -1.42 -17.43
CA ARG A 214 -25.08 -2.29 -18.57
C ARG A 214 -23.80 -2.66 -19.35
N ARG A 215 -22.94 -1.68 -19.61
CA ARG A 215 -21.67 -1.91 -20.31
C ARG A 215 -20.69 -2.80 -19.54
N ILE A 216 -20.63 -2.63 -18.22
CA ILE A 216 -19.74 -3.41 -17.34
C ILE A 216 -20.27 -4.84 -17.16
N ARG A 217 -21.57 -4.99 -16.90
CA ARG A 217 -22.19 -6.30 -16.60
C ARG A 217 -22.52 -7.11 -17.86
N GLY A 218 -22.56 -6.45 -19.05
CA GLY A 218 -22.93 -7.11 -20.31
C GLY A 218 -24.36 -7.62 -20.34
N ARG A 219 -25.27 -6.99 -19.58
CA ARG A 219 -26.70 -7.31 -19.48
C ARG A 219 -27.52 -6.04 -19.41
N ASP A 220 -28.76 -6.10 -19.94
CA ASP A 220 -29.65 -4.93 -19.98
C ASP A 220 -30.36 -4.67 -18.65
N ASP A 221 -30.68 -5.73 -17.90
CA ASP A 221 -31.34 -5.61 -16.60
C ASP A 221 -30.31 -5.48 -15.47
N VAL A 222 -30.07 -4.25 -15.06
CA VAL A 222 -29.23 -3.85 -13.91
C VAL A 222 -30.00 -2.99 -12.92
N SER A 223 -31.34 -2.95 -13.04
CA SER A 223 -32.22 -2.11 -12.22
C SER A 223 -32.04 -2.41 -10.72
N ARG A 224 -32.02 -3.69 -10.37
CA ARG A 224 -31.81 -4.13 -9.00
C ARG A 224 -30.49 -3.64 -8.38
N GLU A 225 -29.41 -3.63 -9.17
CA GLU A 225 -28.10 -3.16 -8.71
C GLU A 225 -28.09 -1.66 -8.46
N ILE A 226 -28.85 -0.90 -9.25
CA ILE A 226 -29.06 0.55 -9.00
C ILE A 226 -29.90 0.76 -7.74
N ASP A 227 -31.00 0.02 -7.58
CA ASP A 227 -31.85 0.12 -6.39
C ASP A 227 -31.06 -0.18 -5.11
N GLU A 228 -30.15 -1.17 -5.16
CA GLU A 228 -29.22 -1.51 -4.06
C GLU A 228 -28.25 -0.33 -3.78
N ILE A 229 -27.67 0.27 -4.82
CA ILE A 229 -26.77 1.44 -4.69
C ILE A 229 -27.52 2.62 -4.09
N GLU A 230 -28.75 2.89 -4.55
CA GLU A 230 -29.58 3.98 -4.03
C GLU A 230 -30.02 3.75 -2.59
N ALA A 231 -30.34 2.50 -2.23
CA ALA A 231 -30.69 2.13 -0.86
C ALA A 231 -29.52 2.40 0.10
N VAL A 232 -28.31 1.91 -0.25
CA VAL A 232 -27.10 2.18 0.53
C VAL A 232 -26.80 3.68 0.63
N ASN A 233 -26.97 4.45 -0.46
CA ASN A 233 -26.74 5.89 -0.43
C ASN A 233 -27.76 6.63 0.45
N ARG A 234 -29.03 6.18 0.48
CA ARG A 234 -30.05 6.75 1.38
C ARG A 234 -29.72 6.45 2.85
N GLU A 235 -29.24 5.24 3.14
CA GLU A 235 -28.78 4.87 4.48
C GLU A 235 -27.54 5.70 4.88
N ASP A 236 -26.55 5.84 4.01
CA ASP A 236 -25.35 6.65 4.23
C ASP A 236 -25.68 8.15 4.40
N ALA A 237 -26.69 8.65 3.70
CA ALA A 237 -27.16 10.04 3.82
C ALA A 237 -27.94 10.29 5.11
N SER A 238 -28.71 9.29 5.60
CA SER A 238 -29.45 9.34 6.86
C SER A 238 -28.57 9.04 8.08
N ALA A 239 -27.53 8.22 7.89
CA ALA A 239 -26.54 7.99 8.92
C ALA A 239 -25.75 9.28 9.19
N HIS A 240 -25.68 9.68 10.46
CA HIS A 240 -24.85 10.80 10.86
C HIS A 240 -23.41 10.55 10.39
N ARG A 241 -22.95 11.26 9.36
CA ARG A 241 -21.55 11.20 8.92
C ARG A 241 -20.69 11.48 10.14
N GLY A 242 -20.02 10.46 10.65
CA GLY A 242 -19.18 10.57 11.83
C GLY A 242 -18.23 11.76 11.72
N ARG A 243 -18.06 12.53 12.78
CA ARG A 243 -17.10 13.64 12.85
C ARG A 243 -15.72 13.09 13.24
N TRP A 244 -14.66 13.84 12.98
CA TRP A 244 -13.31 13.47 13.46
C TRP A 244 -13.25 13.19 14.97
N ARG A 245 -14.09 13.90 15.76
CA ARG A 245 -14.23 13.67 17.20
C ARG A 245 -14.83 12.29 17.55
N ASP A 246 -15.58 11.70 16.65
CA ASP A 246 -16.20 10.39 16.87
C ASP A 246 -15.17 9.24 16.84
N LEU A 247 -14.01 9.45 16.21
CA LEU A 247 -12.87 8.53 16.28
C LEU A 247 -12.34 8.32 17.71
N LEU A 248 -12.54 9.32 18.58
CA LEU A 248 -12.07 9.30 19.97
C LEU A 248 -13.14 8.87 20.96
N ARG A 249 -14.37 8.55 20.50
CA ARG A 249 -15.47 8.16 21.37
C ARG A 249 -15.34 6.73 21.86
N GLY A 250 -15.58 6.51 23.16
CA GLY A 250 -15.80 5.26 23.89
C GLY A 250 -15.29 4.00 23.20
N TRP A 251 -16.19 3.19 22.70
CA TRP A 251 -15.92 1.90 22.05
C TRP A 251 -15.29 1.98 20.66
N VAL A 252 -15.39 3.11 19.96
CA VAL A 252 -14.78 3.34 18.64
C VAL A 252 -13.26 3.53 18.77
N ARG A 253 -12.82 4.22 19.82
CA ARG A 253 -11.43 4.56 20.07
C ARG A 253 -10.47 3.34 20.04
N PRO A 254 -10.77 2.22 20.73
CA PRO A 254 -9.86 1.05 20.67
C PRO A 254 -9.72 0.47 19.26
N MET A 255 -10.81 0.42 18.47
CA MET A 255 -10.77 -0.06 17.07
C MET A 255 -9.87 0.84 16.22
N VAL A 256 -10.02 2.16 16.36
CA VAL A 256 -9.19 3.15 15.65
C VAL A 256 -7.73 3.04 16.08
N VAL A 257 -7.44 2.88 17.36
CA VAL A 257 -6.08 2.70 17.88
C VAL A 257 -5.45 1.43 17.31
N VAL A 258 -6.17 0.31 17.29
CA VAL A 258 -5.65 -0.94 16.71
C VAL A 258 -5.34 -0.77 15.23
N GLY A 259 -6.25 -0.17 14.44
CA GLY A 259 -6.02 0.06 13.01
C GLY A 259 -4.84 1.00 12.73
N ILE A 260 -4.70 2.08 13.51
CA ILE A 260 -3.56 3.00 13.42
C ILE A 260 -2.25 2.33 13.81
N LEU A 261 -2.23 1.52 14.88
CA LEU A 261 -1.04 0.79 15.29
C LEU A 261 -0.64 -0.27 14.26
N VAL A 262 -1.59 -0.98 13.65
CA VAL A 262 -1.31 -1.88 12.53
C VAL A 262 -0.67 -1.12 11.37
N ALA A 263 -1.21 0.04 10.99
CA ALA A 263 -0.67 0.91 9.95
C ALA A 263 0.76 1.37 10.28
N PHE A 264 0.99 1.79 11.53
CA PHE A 264 2.30 2.19 12.03
C PHE A 264 3.30 1.03 11.98
N PHE A 265 2.98 -0.12 12.59
CA PHE A 265 3.92 -1.23 12.66
C PHE A 265 4.22 -1.84 11.30
N ALA A 266 3.24 -1.93 10.39
CA ALA A 266 3.45 -2.44 9.04
C ALA A 266 4.55 -1.66 8.28
N ASN A 267 4.75 -0.40 8.57
CA ASN A 267 5.76 0.45 7.95
C ASN A 267 6.92 0.76 8.90
N GLY A 268 6.64 0.94 10.19
CA GLY A 268 7.60 1.27 11.24
C GLY A 268 8.62 0.18 11.55
N CYS A 269 8.35 -1.06 11.13
CA CYS A 269 9.29 -2.19 11.25
C CYS A 269 10.55 -2.05 10.37
N GLY A 270 10.69 -0.96 9.60
CA GLY A 270 11.91 -0.67 8.84
C GLY A 270 11.91 -1.21 7.42
N ILE A 271 10.76 -1.59 6.85
CA ILE A 271 10.71 -2.06 5.45
C ILE A 271 11.28 -1.02 4.49
N ASN A 272 10.95 0.25 4.68
CA ASN A 272 11.44 1.30 3.80
C ASN A 272 12.93 1.60 3.97
N LEU A 273 13.52 1.40 5.16
CA LEU A 273 14.96 1.37 5.32
C LEU A 273 15.58 0.32 4.38
N ILE A 274 15.03 -0.91 4.41
CA ILE A 274 15.57 -2.00 3.59
C ILE A 274 15.31 -1.75 2.10
N VAL A 275 14.08 -1.37 1.74
CA VAL A 275 13.72 -1.18 0.32
C VAL A 275 14.46 0.00 -0.31
N TYR A 276 14.66 1.10 0.43
CA TYR A 276 15.36 2.27 -0.09
C TYR A 276 16.87 2.12 -0.05
N PHE A 277 17.43 1.48 0.97
CA PHE A 277 18.85 1.50 1.25
C PHE A 277 19.52 0.12 1.22
N ALA A 278 18.82 -0.93 0.67
CA ALA A 278 19.43 -2.25 0.50
C ALA A 278 20.78 -2.23 -0.26
N PRO A 279 20.93 -1.46 -1.37
CA PRO A 279 22.22 -1.40 -2.04
C PRO A 279 23.34 -0.86 -1.12
N GLN A 280 23.08 0.21 -0.36
CA GLN A 280 24.05 0.80 0.57
C GLN A 280 24.39 -0.14 1.72
N ILE A 281 23.39 -0.84 2.28
CA ILE A 281 23.62 -1.86 3.31
C ILE A 281 24.49 -2.99 2.79
N LEU A 282 24.25 -3.47 1.57
CA LEU A 282 25.06 -4.53 0.94
C LEU A 282 26.48 -4.03 0.56
N GLN A 283 26.62 -2.78 0.17
CA GLN A 283 27.95 -2.18 -0.07
C GLN A 283 28.75 -2.03 1.23
N SER A 284 28.11 -1.70 2.35
CA SER A 284 28.79 -1.60 3.65
C SER A 284 29.38 -2.93 4.13
N VAL A 285 28.88 -4.06 3.62
CA VAL A 285 29.42 -5.41 3.88
C VAL A 285 30.40 -5.91 2.79
N GLY A 286 30.91 -4.99 1.97
CA GLY A 286 31.98 -5.28 0.99
C GLY A 286 31.47 -5.77 -0.37
N MET A 287 30.18 -5.71 -0.68
CA MET A 287 29.69 -5.96 -2.04
C MET A 287 30.02 -4.77 -2.94
N GLY A 288 30.48 -5.06 -4.16
CA GLY A 288 30.64 -4.01 -5.19
C GLY A 288 29.30 -3.37 -5.58
N SER A 289 29.34 -2.14 -6.10
CA SER A 289 28.12 -1.36 -6.45
C SER A 289 27.18 -2.13 -7.38
N SER A 290 27.68 -2.65 -8.52
CA SER A 290 26.86 -3.41 -9.47
C SER A 290 26.30 -4.71 -8.87
N ALA A 291 27.08 -5.40 -8.04
CA ALA A 291 26.63 -6.63 -7.37
C ALA A 291 25.54 -6.35 -6.35
N SER A 292 25.64 -5.25 -5.59
CA SER A 292 24.62 -4.85 -4.61
C SER A 292 23.28 -4.47 -5.28
N LEU A 293 23.32 -3.78 -6.42
CA LEU A 293 22.13 -3.45 -7.19
C LEU A 293 21.48 -4.71 -7.78
N LEU A 294 22.25 -5.64 -8.33
CA LEU A 294 21.72 -6.93 -8.83
C LEU A 294 21.12 -7.77 -7.69
N ALA A 295 21.79 -7.81 -6.53
CA ALA A 295 21.23 -8.48 -5.34
C ALA A 295 19.90 -7.86 -4.92
N THR A 296 19.77 -6.54 -5.01
CA THR A 296 18.52 -5.82 -4.71
C THR A 296 17.40 -6.17 -5.72
N VAL A 297 17.74 -6.38 -7.01
CA VAL A 297 16.75 -6.93 -7.98
C VAL A 297 16.29 -8.32 -7.54
N GLY A 298 17.20 -9.18 -7.08
CA GLY A 298 16.87 -10.50 -6.51
C GLY A 298 15.91 -10.40 -5.33
N LEU A 299 16.15 -9.45 -4.42
CA LEU A 299 15.24 -9.15 -3.30
C LEU A 299 13.85 -8.69 -3.80
N GLY A 300 13.81 -7.91 -4.87
CA GLY A 300 12.56 -7.51 -5.54
C GLY A 300 11.78 -8.71 -6.10
N VAL A 301 12.46 -9.68 -6.74
CA VAL A 301 11.82 -10.93 -7.21
C VAL A 301 11.24 -11.72 -6.03
N VAL A 302 12.01 -11.87 -4.96
CA VAL A 302 11.55 -12.51 -3.72
C VAL A 302 10.28 -11.81 -3.19
N ASN A 303 10.26 -10.48 -3.16
CA ASN A 303 9.11 -9.70 -2.71
C ASN A 303 7.85 -10.00 -3.55
N VAL A 304 7.94 -10.00 -4.89
CA VAL A 304 6.82 -10.31 -5.78
C VAL A 304 6.28 -11.72 -5.54
N VAL A 305 7.17 -12.72 -5.54
CA VAL A 305 6.79 -14.13 -5.36
C VAL A 305 6.09 -14.35 -4.02
N PHE A 306 6.66 -13.83 -2.94
CA PHE A 306 6.11 -14.05 -1.60
C PHE A 306 4.90 -13.18 -1.29
N THR A 307 4.71 -12.03 -1.96
CA THR A 307 3.44 -11.30 -1.94
C THR A 307 2.33 -12.15 -2.56
N ALA A 308 2.57 -12.82 -3.69
CA ALA A 308 1.59 -13.72 -4.30
C ALA A 308 1.25 -14.90 -3.37
N VAL A 309 2.25 -15.46 -2.68
CA VAL A 309 2.04 -16.50 -1.65
C VAL A 309 1.19 -15.96 -0.49
N GLY A 310 1.47 -14.76 0.01
CA GLY A 310 0.71 -14.09 1.07
C GLY A 310 -0.76 -13.92 0.69
N MET A 311 -1.04 -13.51 -0.56
CA MET A 311 -2.41 -13.40 -1.09
C MET A 311 -3.17 -14.72 -1.04
N ALA A 312 -2.50 -15.84 -1.32
CA ALA A 312 -3.13 -17.17 -1.26
C ALA A 312 -3.35 -17.66 0.18
N LEU A 313 -2.58 -17.16 1.14
CA LEU A 313 -2.62 -17.59 2.54
C LEU A 313 -3.55 -16.75 3.42
N VAL A 314 -3.77 -15.48 3.11
CA VAL A 314 -4.47 -14.54 4.01
C VAL A 314 -5.86 -14.99 4.41
N ASP A 315 -6.61 -15.59 3.48
CA ASP A 315 -7.96 -16.11 3.75
C ASP A 315 -7.96 -17.50 4.41
N ARG A 316 -6.85 -18.23 4.32
CA ARG A 316 -6.72 -19.57 4.90
C ARG A 316 -6.21 -19.54 6.34
N VAL A 317 -5.20 -18.76 6.62
CA VAL A 317 -4.50 -18.73 7.93
C VAL A 317 -5.19 -17.79 8.91
N GLY A 318 -5.56 -16.58 8.49
CA GLY A 318 -6.09 -15.52 9.35
C GLY A 318 -5.10 -14.38 9.55
N ARG A 319 -5.63 -13.23 9.98
CA ARG A 319 -4.87 -11.97 9.99
C ARG A 319 -3.88 -11.93 11.15
N ARG A 320 -4.34 -12.23 12.37
CA ARG A 320 -3.51 -12.21 13.58
C ARG A 320 -2.35 -13.20 13.54
N PRO A 321 -2.53 -14.51 13.21
CA PRO A 321 -1.41 -15.45 13.11
C PRO A 321 -0.38 -15.03 12.08
N MET A 322 -0.83 -14.54 10.91
CA MET A 322 0.08 -14.07 9.87
C MET A 322 0.91 -12.88 10.35
N LEU A 323 0.28 -11.86 10.97
CA LEU A 323 1.00 -10.70 11.52
C LEU A 323 2.01 -11.12 12.60
N LEU A 324 1.63 -12.07 13.46
CA LEU A 324 2.51 -12.57 14.52
C LEU A 324 3.74 -13.27 13.95
N VAL A 325 3.56 -14.20 12.99
CA VAL A 325 4.67 -14.92 12.34
C VAL A 325 5.59 -13.93 11.62
N GLY A 326 5.00 -12.95 10.90
CA GLY A 326 5.77 -11.89 10.24
C GLY A 326 6.58 -11.05 11.23
N ALA A 327 5.96 -10.58 12.32
CA ALA A 327 6.63 -9.77 13.34
C ALA A 327 7.79 -10.52 14.00
N ILE A 328 7.61 -11.80 14.36
CA ILE A 328 8.67 -12.66 14.90
C ILE A 328 9.79 -12.83 13.87
N GLY A 329 9.46 -13.19 12.64
CA GLY A 329 10.45 -13.40 11.59
C GLY A 329 11.25 -12.14 11.26
N MET A 330 10.62 -10.97 11.23
CA MET A 330 11.30 -9.68 11.06
C MET A 330 12.22 -9.37 12.25
N THR A 331 11.77 -9.60 13.48
CA THR A 331 12.59 -9.41 14.69
C THR A 331 13.85 -10.27 14.65
N VAL A 332 13.70 -11.55 14.34
CA VAL A 332 14.83 -12.50 14.25
C VAL A 332 15.79 -12.10 13.12
N SER A 333 15.23 -11.76 11.95
CA SER A 333 16.04 -11.41 10.78
C SER A 333 16.84 -10.12 10.98
N LEU A 334 16.21 -9.06 11.53
CA LEU A 334 16.92 -7.80 11.83
C LEU A 334 17.92 -7.98 12.96
N GLY A 335 17.58 -8.77 14.00
CA GLY A 335 18.50 -9.09 15.08
C GLY A 335 19.72 -9.87 14.60
N ALA A 336 19.52 -10.87 13.73
CA ALA A 336 20.63 -11.63 13.12
C ALA A 336 21.50 -10.72 12.23
N LEU A 337 20.88 -9.84 11.41
CA LEU A 337 21.61 -8.91 10.57
C LEU A 337 22.40 -7.90 11.41
N ALA A 338 21.80 -7.32 12.44
CA ALA A 338 22.49 -6.40 13.35
C ALA A 338 23.70 -7.06 14.04
N LEU A 339 23.52 -8.31 14.48
CA LEU A 339 24.61 -9.10 15.09
C LEU A 339 25.72 -9.40 14.09
N LEU A 340 25.40 -9.80 12.86
CA LEU A 340 26.39 -10.04 11.81
C LEU A 340 27.23 -8.80 11.54
N LEU A 341 26.61 -7.62 11.48
CA LEU A 341 27.28 -6.36 11.19
C LEU A 341 28.06 -5.79 12.39
N ALA A 342 27.86 -6.32 13.60
CA ALA A 342 28.62 -5.95 14.79
C ALA A 342 30.03 -6.61 14.81
N PHE A 343 30.27 -7.62 14.00
CA PHE A 343 31.58 -8.30 13.86
C PHE A 343 32.33 -7.85 12.60
N PRO A 344 33.65 -8.07 12.52
CA PRO A 344 34.44 -7.73 11.37
C PRO A 344 33.88 -8.38 10.09
N VAL A 345 33.76 -7.57 9.04
CA VAL A 345 33.22 -8.00 7.74
C VAL A 345 34.21 -8.95 7.06
N ASN A 346 33.74 -10.11 6.63
CA ASN A 346 34.47 -11.10 5.85
C ASN A 346 33.64 -11.56 4.64
N GLY A 347 34.20 -12.39 3.74
CA GLY A 347 33.50 -12.81 2.53
C GLY A 347 32.19 -13.53 2.76
N SER A 348 31.97 -14.18 3.91
CA SER A 348 30.71 -14.83 4.29
C SER A 348 29.68 -13.84 4.84
N THR A 349 30.10 -12.71 5.41
CA THR A 349 29.21 -11.70 5.98
C THR A 349 28.26 -11.12 4.94
N ALA A 350 28.75 -10.85 3.72
CA ALA A 350 27.94 -10.32 2.63
C ALA A 350 26.83 -11.31 2.21
N ALA A 351 27.17 -12.60 2.06
CA ALA A 351 26.19 -13.62 1.71
C ALA A 351 25.14 -13.82 2.81
N LEU A 352 25.57 -13.88 4.07
CA LEU A 352 24.65 -14.02 5.21
C LEU A 352 23.76 -12.79 5.40
N SER A 353 24.29 -11.59 5.17
CA SER A 353 23.50 -10.35 5.19
C SER A 353 22.41 -10.36 4.13
N LEU A 354 22.75 -10.80 2.90
CA LEU A 354 21.76 -10.94 1.83
C LEU A 354 20.66 -11.96 2.19
N VAL A 355 21.04 -13.09 2.83
CA VAL A 355 20.07 -14.08 3.31
C VAL A 355 19.16 -13.48 4.38
N CYS A 356 19.72 -12.75 5.35
CA CYS A 356 18.90 -12.06 6.37
C CYS A 356 17.92 -11.07 5.74
N LEU A 357 18.37 -10.23 4.79
CA LEU A 357 17.51 -9.31 4.08
C LEU A 357 16.43 -10.04 3.28
N ALA A 358 16.76 -11.15 2.61
CA ALA A 358 15.79 -11.95 1.86
C ALA A 358 14.74 -12.56 2.80
N VAL A 359 15.15 -13.13 3.94
CA VAL A 359 14.21 -13.67 4.96
C VAL A 359 13.32 -12.56 5.49
N TYR A 360 13.86 -11.38 5.78
CA TYR A 360 13.07 -10.23 6.21
C TYR A 360 11.98 -9.87 5.18
N ILE A 361 12.37 -9.78 3.90
CA ILE A 361 11.42 -9.45 2.82
C ILE A 361 10.37 -10.55 2.65
N VAL A 362 10.75 -11.84 2.74
CA VAL A 362 9.81 -12.96 2.68
C VAL A 362 8.73 -12.84 3.76
N VAL A 363 9.14 -12.68 5.01
CA VAL A 363 8.17 -12.63 6.12
C VAL A 363 7.35 -11.34 6.10
N TYR A 364 7.93 -10.23 5.63
CA TYR A 364 7.20 -8.98 5.42
C TYR A 364 6.15 -9.11 4.31
N ALA A 365 6.52 -9.62 3.14
CA ALA A 365 5.65 -9.74 1.97
C ALA A 365 4.46 -10.65 2.21
N VAL A 366 4.69 -11.79 2.90
CA VAL A 366 3.60 -12.74 3.25
C VAL A 366 2.68 -12.18 4.32
N SER A 367 3.16 -11.29 5.19
CA SER A 367 2.46 -10.88 6.40
C SER A 367 2.14 -9.38 6.41
N PRO A 368 2.87 -8.47 7.09
CA PRO A 368 2.39 -7.10 7.29
C PRO A 368 2.23 -6.32 5.99
N GLY A 369 3.03 -6.60 4.96
CA GLY A 369 2.94 -5.91 3.67
C GLY A 369 1.58 -6.04 2.96
N LEU A 370 0.85 -7.11 3.24
CA LEU A 370 -0.50 -7.36 2.69
C LEU A 370 -1.57 -7.27 3.78
N VAL A 371 -1.36 -7.99 4.90
CA VAL A 371 -2.38 -8.22 5.92
C VAL A 371 -2.80 -6.93 6.63
N ALA A 372 -1.89 -5.96 6.79
CA ALA A 372 -2.21 -4.69 7.42
C ALA A 372 -3.32 -3.93 6.69
N TYR A 373 -3.28 -3.90 5.36
CA TYR A 373 -4.31 -3.23 4.55
C TYR A 373 -5.66 -3.94 4.64
N VAL A 374 -5.66 -5.28 4.73
CA VAL A 374 -6.86 -6.07 4.93
C VAL A 374 -7.48 -5.75 6.30
N VAL A 375 -6.67 -5.76 7.37
CA VAL A 375 -7.14 -5.42 8.72
C VAL A 375 -7.71 -3.99 8.78
N ILE A 376 -7.02 -3.01 8.19
CA ILE A 376 -7.49 -1.62 8.14
C ILE A 376 -8.87 -1.53 7.46
N SER A 377 -9.13 -2.34 6.42
CA SER A 377 -10.41 -2.34 5.74
C SER A 377 -11.54 -3.05 6.51
N GLU A 378 -11.19 -4.00 7.41
CA GLU A 378 -12.13 -4.83 8.16
C GLU A 378 -12.47 -4.28 9.55
N ILE A 379 -11.55 -3.51 10.19
CA ILE A 379 -11.67 -3.17 11.61
C ILE A 379 -12.52 -1.92 11.88
N PHE A 380 -12.64 -1.00 10.93
CA PHE A 380 -13.27 0.29 11.19
C PHE A 380 -14.80 0.27 11.04
N PRO A 381 -15.56 0.79 12.04
CA PRO A 381 -17.00 0.95 11.97
C PRO A 381 -17.44 1.79 10.78
N LEU A 382 -18.57 1.43 10.14
CA LEU A 382 -19.05 2.04 8.91
C LEU A 382 -19.15 3.57 8.99
N HIS A 383 -19.73 4.11 10.09
CA HIS A 383 -19.99 5.55 10.26
C HIS A 383 -18.72 6.41 10.36
N VAL A 384 -17.56 5.83 10.72
CA VAL A 384 -16.26 6.53 10.84
C VAL A 384 -15.20 6.00 9.88
N ARG A 385 -15.48 4.91 9.13
CA ARG A 385 -14.51 4.17 8.30
C ARG A 385 -13.67 5.07 7.41
N ALA A 386 -14.30 5.97 6.66
CA ALA A 386 -13.58 6.84 5.74
C ALA A 386 -12.51 7.70 6.45
N LYS A 387 -12.85 8.27 7.62
CA LYS A 387 -11.93 9.09 8.40
C LYS A 387 -10.85 8.28 9.10
N ALA A 388 -11.22 7.11 9.64
CA ALA A 388 -10.28 6.20 10.26
C ALA A 388 -9.27 5.65 9.25
N THR A 389 -9.72 5.28 8.04
CA THR A 389 -8.83 4.85 6.95
C THR A 389 -7.92 6.00 6.50
N ALA A 390 -8.44 7.22 6.38
CA ALA A 390 -7.61 8.39 6.05
C ALA A 390 -6.54 8.65 7.11
N ALA A 391 -6.88 8.55 8.40
CA ALA A 391 -5.93 8.67 9.49
C ALA A 391 -4.86 7.56 9.46
N ALA A 392 -5.26 6.30 9.23
CA ALA A 392 -4.32 5.18 9.10
C ALA A 392 -3.38 5.37 7.90
N THR A 393 -3.92 5.79 6.74
CA THR A 393 -3.12 6.09 5.54
C THR A 393 -2.15 7.26 5.78
N PHE A 394 -2.58 8.31 6.47
CA PHE A 394 -1.68 9.40 6.87
C PHE A 394 -0.53 8.89 7.75
N VAL A 395 -0.80 8.02 8.72
CA VAL A 395 0.23 7.41 9.58
C VAL A 395 1.20 6.57 8.75
N ILE A 396 0.73 5.82 7.75
CA ILE A 396 1.60 5.08 6.81
C ILE A 396 2.60 6.04 6.14
N PHE A 397 2.11 7.09 5.50
CA PHE A 397 2.98 8.04 4.79
C PHE A 397 3.88 8.83 5.74
N ALA A 398 3.37 9.26 6.91
CA ALA A 398 4.17 9.96 7.92
C ALA A 398 5.30 9.08 8.46
N THR A 399 5.02 7.81 8.77
CA THR A 399 6.03 6.84 9.20
C THR A 399 7.09 6.63 8.12
N ASN A 400 6.65 6.45 6.86
CA ASN A 400 7.54 6.27 5.73
C ASN A 400 8.44 7.50 5.48
N LEU A 401 7.89 8.70 5.63
CA LEU A 401 8.65 9.95 5.52
C LEU A 401 9.74 10.04 6.60
N VAL A 402 9.39 9.78 7.86
CA VAL A 402 10.34 9.81 8.97
C VAL A 402 11.45 8.79 8.75
N ILE A 403 11.11 7.55 8.41
CA ILE A 403 12.10 6.50 8.14
C ILE A 403 12.99 6.90 6.95
N GLY A 404 12.40 7.35 5.84
CA GLY A 404 13.17 7.70 4.64
C GLY A 404 14.15 8.85 4.88
N VAL A 405 13.76 9.91 5.62
CA VAL A 405 14.62 11.05 5.92
C VAL A 405 15.72 10.70 6.91
N PHE A 406 15.40 9.94 7.97
CA PHE A 406 16.33 9.76 9.10
C PHE A 406 17.12 8.45 9.06
N SER A 407 16.81 7.50 8.17
CA SER A 407 17.52 6.23 8.14
C SER A 407 19.00 6.37 7.78
N LEU A 408 19.35 7.15 6.76
CA LEU A 408 20.77 7.37 6.40
C LEU A 408 21.53 8.13 7.48
N PRO A 409 21.03 9.26 8.02
CA PRO A 409 21.66 9.91 9.17
C PRO A 409 21.89 8.99 10.36
N LEU A 410 20.96 8.09 10.65
CA LEU A 410 21.13 7.07 11.70
C LEU A 410 22.23 6.08 11.34
N LEU A 411 22.24 5.57 10.11
CA LEU A 411 23.28 4.64 9.63
C LEU A 411 24.68 5.29 9.75
N ASP A 412 24.81 6.57 9.43
CA ASP A 412 26.09 7.29 9.48
C ASP A 412 26.52 7.63 10.91
N SER A 413 25.55 7.97 11.80
CA SER A 413 25.87 8.47 13.16
C SER A 413 26.10 7.38 14.18
N ILE A 414 25.27 6.31 14.17
CA ILE A 414 25.32 5.22 15.16
C ILE A 414 25.69 3.87 14.54
N GLY A 415 25.85 3.83 13.20
CA GLY A 415 26.21 2.61 12.45
C GLY A 415 25.03 1.68 12.17
N ALA A 416 25.25 0.77 11.23
CA ALA A 416 24.22 -0.18 10.78
C ALA A 416 23.74 -1.13 11.90
N PRO A 417 24.60 -1.71 12.76
CA PRO A 417 24.16 -2.60 13.83
C PRO A 417 23.15 -1.94 14.79
N ALA A 418 23.43 -0.72 15.24
CA ALA A 418 22.58 0.00 16.17
C ALA A 418 21.27 0.42 15.49
N THR A 419 21.33 0.94 14.26
CA THR A 419 20.16 1.34 13.48
C THR A 419 19.21 0.16 13.26
N LEU A 420 19.73 -0.99 12.82
CA LEU A 420 18.91 -2.20 12.61
C LEU A 420 18.33 -2.73 13.92
N SER A 421 19.06 -2.61 15.04
CA SER A 421 18.58 -2.98 16.37
C SER A 421 17.38 -2.14 16.80
N ILE A 422 17.34 -0.83 16.49
CA ILE A 422 16.19 0.02 16.77
C ILE A 422 14.94 -0.52 16.06
N PHE A 423 15.04 -0.84 14.76
CA PHE A 423 13.92 -1.42 14.03
C PHE A 423 13.57 -2.84 14.51
N GLY A 424 14.56 -3.61 14.95
CA GLY A 424 14.35 -4.91 15.60
C GLY A 424 13.53 -4.80 16.88
N VAL A 425 13.78 -3.78 17.71
CA VAL A 425 12.96 -3.47 18.88
C VAL A 425 11.54 -3.08 18.51
N VAL A 426 11.34 -2.26 17.46
CA VAL A 426 10.01 -1.93 16.95
C VAL A 426 9.26 -3.20 16.52
N CYS A 427 9.93 -4.12 15.82
CA CYS A 427 9.35 -5.42 15.44
C CYS A 427 8.99 -6.26 16.68
N LEU A 428 9.82 -6.25 17.73
CA LEU A 428 9.54 -6.95 19.00
C LEU A 428 8.29 -6.35 19.70
N VAL A 429 8.16 -5.03 19.71
CA VAL A 429 6.95 -4.37 20.23
C VAL A 429 5.73 -4.75 19.38
N PHE A 430 5.90 -4.89 18.06
CA PHE A 430 4.85 -5.37 17.16
C PHE A 430 4.42 -6.82 17.52
N VAL A 431 5.36 -7.71 17.86
CA VAL A 431 5.03 -9.06 18.36
C VAL A 431 4.11 -8.97 19.57
N VAL A 432 4.48 -8.15 20.58
CA VAL A 432 3.66 -7.95 21.80
C VAL A 432 2.28 -7.40 21.45
N PHE A 433 2.20 -6.47 20.53
CA PHE A 433 0.92 -5.92 20.05
C PHE A 433 0.06 -7.00 19.37
N CYS A 434 0.64 -7.85 18.51
CA CYS A 434 -0.09 -8.92 17.82
C CYS A 434 -0.71 -9.94 18.81
N PHE A 435 -0.09 -10.18 19.98
CA PHE A 435 -0.69 -11.03 21.01
C PHE A 435 -1.98 -10.44 21.60
N ARG A 436 -2.13 -9.11 21.59
CA ARG A 436 -3.30 -8.41 22.14
C ARG A 436 -4.35 -8.04 21.09
N MET A 437 -3.99 -8.13 19.81
CA MET A 437 -4.88 -7.81 18.70
C MET A 437 -5.95 -8.91 18.55
N PRO A 438 -7.24 -8.55 18.35
CA PRO A 438 -8.28 -9.52 18.04
C PRO A 438 -8.11 -10.09 16.62
N GLU A 439 -8.54 -11.34 16.40
CA GLU A 439 -8.62 -11.91 15.05
C GLU A 439 -9.83 -11.32 14.32
N THR A 440 -9.62 -10.90 13.06
CA THR A 440 -10.70 -10.33 12.23
C THR A 440 -11.28 -11.35 11.23
N LYS A 441 -10.56 -12.45 10.96
CA LYS A 441 -11.02 -13.49 10.03
C LYS A 441 -12.34 -14.09 10.46
N GLY A 442 -13.31 -14.08 9.54
CA GLY A 442 -14.61 -14.75 9.73
C GLY A 442 -15.53 -14.07 10.74
N ARG A 443 -15.16 -12.87 11.21
CA ARG A 443 -16.02 -12.05 12.07
C ARG A 443 -16.72 -10.97 11.24
N THR A 444 -17.99 -10.75 11.55
CA THR A 444 -18.72 -9.61 10.98
C THR A 444 -18.26 -8.31 11.67
N LEU A 445 -18.55 -7.19 11.04
CA LEU A 445 -18.21 -5.89 11.61
C LEU A 445 -18.94 -5.66 12.95
N GLU A 446 -20.21 -6.09 13.02
CA GLU A 446 -21.06 -6.00 14.18
C GLU A 446 -20.50 -6.83 15.36
N GLU A 447 -19.97 -8.03 15.09
CA GLU A 447 -19.32 -8.86 16.09
C GLU A 447 -18.03 -8.21 16.62
N LEU A 448 -17.26 -7.56 15.74
CA LEU A 448 -16.07 -6.80 16.14
C LEU A 448 -16.46 -5.58 16.99
N GLU A 449 -17.50 -4.86 16.62
CA GLU A 449 -18.04 -3.74 17.39
C GLU A 449 -18.51 -4.19 18.79
N GLU A 450 -19.25 -5.29 18.88
CA GLU A 450 -19.69 -5.86 20.14
C GLU A 450 -18.51 -6.31 21.02
N HIS A 451 -17.50 -6.95 20.43
CA HIS A 451 -16.29 -7.33 21.14
C HIS A 451 -15.59 -6.13 21.80
N PHE A 452 -15.44 -5.01 21.08
CA PHE A 452 -14.82 -3.80 21.63
C PHE A 452 -15.72 -3.02 22.59
N ARG A 453 -17.04 -3.20 22.49
CA ARG A 453 -18.02 -2.56 23.36
C ARG A 453 -18.17 -3.26 24.71
N THR A 454 -18.10 -4.60 24.71
CA THR A 454 -18.36 -5.42 25.91
C THR A 454 -17.11 -5.97 26.57
N GLY A 455 -15.95 -5.94 25.87
CA GLY A 455 -14.71 -6.54 26.35
C GLY A 455 -14.74 -8.06 26.42
N SER A 456 -15.81 -8.71 25.95
CA SER A 456 -15.97 -10.17 26.04
C SER A 456 -15.51 -10.87 24.76
N ALA A 457 -14.46 -11.68 24.87
CA ALA A 457 -14.07 -12.64 23.84
C ALA A 457 -15.04 -13.85 23.88
N ARG A 458 -16.22 -13.76 23.26
CA ARG A 458 -16.98 -14.97 22.96
C ARG A 458 -16.38 -15.65 21.73
N PRO A 459 -15.97 -16.93 21.81
CA PRO A 459 -15.53 -17.69 20.65
C PRO A 459 -16.68 -17.85 19.65
N ALA A 460 -16.40 -17.70 18.36
CA ALA A 460 -17.37 -17.88 17.26
C ALA A 460 -17.95 -19.31 17.12
N GLU A 461 -17.63 -20.22 18.02
CA GLU A 461 -18.08 -21.63 18.00
C GLU A 461 -19.46 -21.87 18.63
N ASP A 462 -19.97 -20.96 19.44
CA ASP A 462 -21.21 -21.25 20.22
C ASP A 462 -22.50 -20.94 19.44
N ASP A 463 -22.45 -20.14 18.39
CA ASP A 463 -23.64 -19.77 17.62
C ASP A 463 -24.00 -20.78 16.52
N ARG A 464 -23.04 -21.62 16.07
CA ARG A 464 -23.33 -22.72 15.12
C ARG A 464 -24.16 -23.84 15.76
N ARG A 465 -24.18 -23.98 17.07
CA ARG A 465 -24.98 -24.97 17.80
C ARG A 465 -26.44 -24.52 18.06
N ARG A 466 -26.75 -23.22 17.94
CA ARG A 466 -28.10 -22.68 18.18
C ARG A 466 -28.98 -22.64 16.93
N VAL A 467 -28.37 -22.77 15.72
CA VAL A 467 -29.12 -22.79 14.45
C VAL A 467 -29.51 -24.23 14.04
N VAL A 468 -29.01 -25.25 14.74
CA VAL A 468 -29.27 -26.69 14.46
C VAL A 468 -30.08 -27.35 15.58
N ALA A 469 -30.56 -26.59 16.58
CA ALA A 469 -31.53 -27.01 17.58
C ALA A 469 -32.88 -26.24 17.35
#